data_88e8adfa5345a4bc33e177aec42550ee
#
_entry.id   88e8adfa5345a4bc33e177aec42550ee
#
_cell.length_a   1.000
_cell.length_b   1.000
_cell.length_c   1.000
_cell.angle_alpha   90.00
_cell.angle_beta   90.00
_cell.angle_gamma   90.00
#
_symmetry.space_group_name_H-M   'P 1'
#
loop_
_entity.id
_entity.type
_entity.pdbx_description
1 polymer ?
#
loop_
_entity_poly.entity_id
_entity_poly.type
_entity_poly.pdbx_seq_one_letter_code
_entity_poly.pdbx_strand_id
1 'polypeptide(L)'
;MSVDANRNATSGAGIEDRSDVLLRVRGLDAGYGDLQILTDVDMDVFDGEYVTIVGPNGAGKSTTMKSVFGLTALMGGDIQFKDDDITGRRPEDIIHVGVGYVPQNDNIFSTLTVEENLEMGAYILDDVPQDAIRAVYDRFPILEERKHQKAGTMSGGQQQMLAMGRALMLDPDLLLLDEPSAGLAPDLVEEMFDKIDEINEAGTAVLMVEQNAKEALRRCDRGYVLANGQNRYMDTGTALLEDEQVRQDFLGG
;
A
#
# COMPACT_ATOMS: atom_id res chain seq x y z
N MET A 1 18.19 -39.33 8.28
CA MET A 1 19.04 -38.37 7.56
C MET A 1 18.28 -37.06 7.55
N SER A 2 18.71 -36.18 8.43
CA SER A 2 18.13 -34.84 8.65
C SER A 2 18.50 -33.96 7.47
N VAL A 3 17.54 -33.32 6.86
CA VAL A 3 17.79 -32.27 5.87
C VAL A 3 17.53 -30.94 6.60
N ASP A 4 18.61 -30.36 7.11
CA ASP A 4 18.62 -29.00 7.63
C ASP A 4 18.37 -28.06 6.44
N ALA A 5 17.15 -27.52 6.37
CA ALA A 5 16.81 -26.45 5.46
C ALA A 5 17.51 -25.16 5.90
N ASN A 6 18.40 -24.73 5.05
CA ASN A 6 19.27 -23.57 5.12
C ASN A 6 18.43 -22.29 5.37
N ARG A 7 18.47 -21.77 6.60
CA ARG A 7 18.02 -20.43 6.94
C ARG A 7 19.08 -19.44 6.45
N ASN A 8 19.06 -19.07 5.19
CA ASN A 8 19.75 -17.89 4.70
C ASN A 8 18.77 -16.71 4.62
N ALA A 9 18.34 -16.22 5.78
CA ALA A 9 17.94 -14.85 5.90
C ALA A 9 19.24 -14.04 5.94
N THR A 10 19.54 -13.33 4.88
CA THR A 10 20.52 -12.23 4.92
C THR A 10 19.97 -11.20 5.89
N SER A 11 20.49 -11.22 7.10
CA SER A 11 20.21 -10.22 8.13
C SER A 11 20.70 -8.88 7.61
N GLY A 12 19.77 -8.01 7.21
CA GLY A 12 20.02 -6.59 7.05
C GLY A 12 20.46 -6.04 8.42
N ALA A 13 21.75 -5.89 8.61
CA ALA A 13 22.31 -5.25 9.79
C ALA A 13 21.78 -3.81 9.86
N GLY A 14 20.94 -3.50 10.85
CA GLY A 14 20.50 -2.15 11.15
C GLY A 14 19.00 -1.92 11.35
N ILE A 15 18.14 -2.94 11.20
CA ILE A 15 16.67 -2.77 11.31
C ILE A 15 16.16 -3.07 12.73
N GLU A 16 16.86 -3.86 13.53
CA GLU A 16 16.36 -4.38 14.80
C GLU A 16 16.22 -3.34 15.93
N ASP A 17 16.74 -2.13 15.79
CA ASP A 17 16.80 -1.13 16.88
C ASP A 17 16.28 0.27 16.49
N ARG A 18 15.41 0.39 15.46
CA ARG A 18 14.77 1.67 15.12
C ARG A 18 13.50 1.85 15.95
N SER A 19 13.43 2.98 16.67
CA SER A 19 12.30 3.36 17.54
C SER A 19 11.11 3.94 16.78
N ASP A 20 11.23 4.09 15.46
CA ASP A 20 10.30 4.77 14.56
C ASP A 20 9.49 3.80 13.68
N VAL A 21 9.24 2.57 14.14
CA VAL A 21 8.41 1.59 13.43
C VAL A 21 6.95 2.04 13.50
N LEU A 22 6.37 2.37 12.33
CA LEU A 22 4.99 2.76 12.17
C LEU A 22 4.05 1.54 12.05
N LEU A 23 4.40 0.59 11.18
CA LEU A 23 3.69 -0.68 11.01
C LEU A 23 4.64 -1.84 11.23
N ARG A 24 4.24 -2.82 12.04
CA ARG A 24 4.96 -4.07 12.27
C ARG A 24 4.06 -5.26 12.03
N VAL A 25 4.49 -6.17 11.16
CA VAL A 25 3.82 -7.44 10.86
C VAL A 25 4.79 -8.57 11.23
N ARG A 26 4.33 -9.55 11.99
CA ARG A 26 5.16 -10.69 12.43
C ARG A 26 4.42 -12.00 12.28
N GLY A 27 5.07 -12.97 11.62
CA GLY A 27 4.58 -14.33 11.47
C GLY A 27 3.19 -14.41 10.84
N LEU A 28 2.86 -13.50 9.91
CA LEU A 28 1.50 -13.37 9.40
C LEU A 28 1.10 -14.59 8.55
N ASP A 29 0.13 -15.34 9.05
CA ASP A 29 -0.62 -16.36 8.33
C ASP A 29 -2.02 -15.81 8.02
N ALA A 30 -2.40 -15.73 6.74
CA ALA A 30 -3.66 -15.15 6.36
C ALA A 30 -4.18 -15.70 5.02
N GLY A 31 -5.49 -15.51 4.77
CA GLY A 31 -6.11 -15.95 3.53
C GLY A 31 -7.60 -15.64 3.44
N TYR A 32 -8.35 -16.48 2.73
CA TYR A 32 -9.78 -16.29 2.49
C TYR A 32 -10.56 -17.56 2.89
N GLY A 33 -11.46 -17.42 3.86
CA GLY A 33 -12.13 -18.57 4.47
C GLY A 33 -11.08 -19.54 5.04
N ASP A 34 -11.08 -20.79 4.60
CA ASP A 34 -10.13 -21.82 5.04
C ASP A 34 -8.88 -21.90 4.14
N LEU A 35 -8.80 -21.10 3.07
CA LEU A 35 -7.68 -21.11 2.14
C LEU A 35 -6.59 -20.15 2.63
N GLN A 36 -5.49 -20.71 3.13
CA GLN A 36 -4.29 -19.95 3.49
C GLN A 36 -3.52 -19.52 2.23
N ILE A 37 -3.17 -18.24 2.16
CA ILE A 37 -2.41 -17.61 1.06
C ILE A 37 -1.04 -17.18 1.56
N LEU A 38 -0.97 -16.62 2.77
CA LEU A 38 0.25 -16.13 3.40
C LEU A 38 0.72 -17.11 4.46
N THR A 39 2.03 -17.28 4.55
CA THR A 39 2.66 -18.14 5.55
C THR A 39 3.91 -17.46 6.09
N ASP A 40 3.92 -17.14 7.39
CA ASP A 40 5.06 -16.60 8.13
C ASP A 40 5.63 -15.33 7.45
N VAL A 41 4.75 -14.36 7.15
CA VAL A 41 5.17 -13.09 6.52
C VAL A 41 5.53 -12.08 7.59
N ASP A 42 6.75 -11.54 7.49
CA ASP A 42 7.28 -10.46 8.33
C ASP A 42 7.47 -9.18 7.53
N MET A 43 7.10 -8.05 8.09
CA MET A 43 7.30 -6.74 7.45
C MET A 43 7.30 -5.61 8.48
N ASP A 44 8.13 -4.60 8.25
CA ASP A 44 8.10 -3.31 8.94
C ASP A 44 7.93 -2.18 7.94
N VAL A 45 7.24 -1.12 8.33
CA VAL A 45 7.22 0.19 7.69
C VAL A 45 7.56 1.21 8.75
N PHE A 46 8.54 2.09 8.49
CA PHE A 46 8.93 3.15 9.40
C PHE A 46 8.13 4.42 9.11
N ASP A 47 8.14 5.35 10.07
CA ASP A 47 7.48 6.63 9.90
C ASP A 47 8.06 7.40 8.70
N GLY A 48 7.16 7.90 7.82
CA GLY A 48 7.51 8.55 6.57
C GLY A 48 8.20 7.69 5.51
N GLU A 49 8.35 6.36 5.73
CA GLU A 49 9.03 5.48 4.78
C GLU A 49 8.13 5.11 3.58
N TYR A 50 8.74 5.00 2.40
CA TYR A 50 8.10 4.46 1.20
C TYR A 50 8.54 3.01 0.98
N VAL A 51 7.65 2.06 1.26
CA VAL A 51 7.88 0.61 1.12
C VAL A 51 7.07 0.04 -0.03
N THR A 52 7.69 -0.84 -0.81
CA THR A 52 7.00 -1.53 -1.91
C THR A 52 7.07 -3.05 -1.75
N ILE A 53 5.94 -3.73 -1.98
CA ILE A 53 5.86 -5.19 -2.09
C ILE A 53 5.78 -5.56 -3.57
N VAL A 54 6.75 -6.34 -4.05
CA VAL A 54 6.82 -6.86 -5.41
C VAL A 54 6.83 -8.38 -5.44
N GLY A 55 6.64 -8.97 -6.60
CA GLY A 55 6.64 -10.42 -6.79
C GLY A 55 5.66 -10.87 -7.87
N PRO A 56 5.67 -12.15 -8.27
CA PRO A 56 4.82 -12.67 -9.32
C PRO A 56 3.32 -12.60 -8.97
N ASN A 57 2.47 -12.77 -9.98
CA ASN A 57 1.03 -12.86 -9.77
C ASN A 57 0.71 -14.08 -8.90
N GLY A 58 -0.18 -13.90 -7.92
CA GLY A 58 -0.50 -14.95 -6.94
C GLY A 58 0.52 -15.10 -5.80
N ALA A 59 1.53 -14.23 -5.71
CA ALA A 59 2.54 -14.28 -4.62
C ALA A 59 1.99 -13.95 -3.22
N GLY A 60 0.78 -13.38 -3.13
CA GLY A 60 0.18 -12.96 -1.87
C GLY A 60 0.26 -11.46 -1.59
N LYS A 61 0.80 -10.64 -2.52
CA LYS A 61 1.02 -9.20 -2.33
C LYS A 61 -0.23 -8.44 -1.84
N SER A 62 -1.31 -8.46 -2.63
CA SER A 62 -2.58 -7.80 -2.25
C SER A 62 -3.22 -8.45 -1.03
N THR A 63 -2.98 -9.75 -0.79
CA THR A 63 -3.46 -10.42 0.43
C THR A 63 -2.74 -9.88 1.65
N THR A 64 -1.42 -9.63 1.59
CA THR A 64 -0.65 -9.00 2.68
C THR A 64 -1.23 -7.63 3.03
N MET A 65 -1.42 -6.78 2.03
CA MET A 65 -2.00 -5.44 2.24
C MET A 65 -3.43 -5.50 2.79
N LYS A 66 -4.27 -6.37 2.24
CA LYS A 66 -5.64 -6.60 2.71
C LYS A 66 -5.68 -7.15 4.14
N SER A 67 -4.68 -7.94 4.54
CA SER A 67 -4.57 -8.44 5.93
C SER A 67 -4.26 -7.30 6.89
N VAL A 68 -3.35 -6.40 6.54
CA VAL A 68 -3.07 -5.19 7.33
C VAL A 68 -4.35 -4.34 7.49
N PHE A 69 -5.17 -4.26 6.46
CA PHE A 69 -6.42 -3.48 6.48
C PHE A 69 -7.65 -4.25 6.99
N GLY A 70 -7.48 -5.45 7.54
CA GLY A 70 -8.57 -6.22 8.15
C GLY A 70 -9.58 -6.82 7.16
N LEU A 71 -9.19 -7.09 5.91
CA LEU A 71 -10.04 -7.60 4.84
C LEU A 71 -9.86 -9.10 4.55
N THR A 72 -9.06 -9.80 5.35
CA THR A 72 -8.79 -11.23 5.20
C THR A 72 -9.03 -11.99 6.50
N ALA A 73 -9.10 -13.30 6.42
CA ALA A 73 -9.07 -14.16 7.60
C ALA A 73 -7.62 -14.31 8.08
N LEU A 74 -7.33 -13.87 9.30
CA LEU A 74 -6.05 -14.11 9.95
C LEU A 74 -6.06 -15.51 10.57
N MET A 75 -4.99 -16.27 10.36
CA MET A 75 -4.80 -17.64 10.85
C MET A 75 -3.65 -17.72 11.87
N GLY A 76 -2.79 -16.69 11.92
CA GLY A 76 -1.68 -16.55 12.85
C GLY A 76 -0.94 -15.24 12.66
N GLY A 77 -0.04 -14.94 13.59
CA GLY A 77 0.78 -13.73 13.58
C GLY A 77 0.11 -12.51 14.20
N ASP A 78 0.87 -11.42 14.25
CA ASP A 78 0.50 -10.17 14.90
C ASP A 78 0.72 -8.98 13.95
N ILE A 79 -0.16 -7.98 14.01
CA ILE A 79 -0.05 -6.73 13.28
C ILE A 79 -0.16 -5.56 14.28
N GLN A 80 0.88 -4.75 14.37
CA GLN A 80 0.93 -3.56 15.22
C GLN A 80 1.07 -2.31 14.35
N PHE A 81 0.32 -1.28 14.67
CA PHE A 81 0.41 0.03 14.05
C PHE A 81 0.63 1.08 15.14
N LYS A 82 1.78 1.76 15.11
CA LYS A 82 2.25 2.58 16.23
C LYS A 82 2.30 1.70 17.50
N ASP A 83 1.64 2.14 18.56
CA ASP A 83 1.52 1.41 19.84
C ASP A 83 0.27 0.52 19.93
N ASP A 84 -0.56 0.49 18.86
CA ASP A 84 -1.82 -0.24 18.83
C ASP A 84 -1.67 -1.63 18.19
N ASP A 85 -2.21 -2.66 18.86
CA ASP A 85 -2.46 -3.95 18.23
C ASP A 85 -3.71 -3.83 17.34
N ILE A 86 -3.51 -3.98 16.02
CA ILE A 86 -4.58 -3.95 15.02
C ILE A 86 -4.90 -5.33 14.44
N THR A 87 -4.33 -6.40 15.01
CA THR A 87 -4.53 -7.78 14.57
C THR A 87 -6.02 -8.13 14.51
N GLY A 88 -6.52 -8.42 13.33
CA GLY A 88 -7.93 -8.79 13.11
C GLY A 88 -8.95 -7.69 13.41
N ARG A 89 -8.55 -6.45 13.59
CA ARG A 89 -9.49 -5.32 13.69
C ARG A 89 -10.25 -5.16 12.36
N ARG A 90 -11.44 -4.57 12.43
CA ARG A 90 -12.25 -4.25 11.24
C ARG A 90 -11.68 -3.01 10.52
N PRO A 91 -11.90 -2.89 9.20
CA PRO A 91 -11.42 -1.74 8.43
C PRO A 91 -11.80 -0.37 9.04
N GLU A 92 -13.02 -0.23 9.54
CA GLU A 92 -13.46 1.01 10.18
C GLU A 92 -12.63 1.37 11.43
N ASP A 93 -12.18 0.39 12.22
CA ASP A 93 -11.35 0.61 13.40
C ASP A 93 -9.89 0.95 12.99
N ILE A 94 -9.42 0.39 11.87
CA ILE A 94 -8.08 0.62 11.32
C ILE A 94 -7.96 2.02 10.70
N ILE A 95 -9.00 2.50 10.03
CA ILE A 95 -9.06 3.87 9.52
C ILE A 95 -8.91 4.90 10.67
N HIS A 96 -9.55 4.66 11.81
CA HIS A 96 -9.49 5.56 12.96
C HIS A 96 -8.09 5.70 13.59
N VAL A 97 -7.21 4.71 13.43
CA VAL A 97 -5.83 4.80 13.94
C VAL A 97 -4.85 5.45 12.96
N GLY A 98 -5.32 5.83 11.75
CA GLY A 98 -4.53 6.59 10.78
C GLY A 98 -4.02 5.77 9.59
N VAL A 99 -4.67 4.67 9.23
CA VAL A 99 -4.33 3.89 8.03
C VAL A 99 -5.36 4.14 6.92
N GLY A 100 -4.91 4.69 5.79
CA GLY A 100 -5.69 4.84 4.56
C GLY A 100 -5.50 3.64 3.62
N TYR A 101 -6.52 3.30 2.81
CA TYR A 101 -6.42 2.22 1.84
C TYR A 101 -7.05 2.58 0.51
N VAL A 102 -6.31 2.39 -0.57
CA VAL A 102 -6.76 2.53 -1.96
C VAL A 102 -6.72 1.15 -2.63
N PRO A 103 -7.88 0.49 -2.83
CA PRO A 103 -7.93 -0.80 -3.50
C PRO A 103 -7.70 -0.66 -5.01
N GLN A 104 -7.22 -1.73 -5.65
CA GLN A 104 -7.01 -1.79 -7.10
C GLN A 104 -8.29 -1.54 -7.91
N ASN A 105 -9.43 -2.09 -7.45
CA ASN A 105 -10.72 -2.02 -8.14
C ASN A 105 -11.78 -1.46 -7.20
N ASP A 106 -12.90 -0.99 -7.79
CA ASP A 106 -14.06 -0.46 -7.06
C ASP A 106 -13.68 0.65 -6.07
N ASN A 107 -12.69 1.44 -6.45
CA ASN A 107 -12.05 2.43 -5.59
C ASN A 107 -12.75 3.80 -5.59
N ILE A 108 -13.85 3.98 -6.35
CA ILE A 108 -14.66 5.21 -6.39
C ILE A 108 -16.16 4.90 -6.40
N PHE A 109 -16.98 5.86 -6.00
CA PHE A 109 -18.42 5.84 -6.16
C PHE A 109 -18.80 6.45 -7.52
N SER A 110 -18.93 5.64 -8.55
CA SER A 110 -19.09 6.04 -9.95
C SER A 110 -20.32 6.92 -10.24
N THR A 111 -21.37 6.79 -9.42
CA THR A 111 -22.63 7.56 -9.56
C THR A 111 -22.60 8.92 -8.87
N LEU A 112 -21.65 9.13 -7.94
CA LEU A 112 -21.41 10.37 -7.23
C LEU A 112 -20.49 11.30 -8.04
N THR A 113 -20.54 12.60 -7.75
CA THR A 113 -19.56 13.57 -8.27
C THR A 113 -18.19 13.39 -7.63
N VAL A 114 -17.17 14.07 -8.15
CA VAL A 114 -15.83 14.11 -7.55
C VAL A 114 -15.90 14.64 -6.12
N GLU A 115 -16.57 15.78 -5.90
CA GLU A 115 -16.73 16.41 -4.59
C GLU A 115 -17.44 15.47 -3.61
N GLU A 116 -18.57 14.87 -3.99
CA GLU A 116 -19.28 13.88 -3.17
C GLU A 116 -18.42 12.64 -2.86
N ASN A 117 -17.55 12.19 -3.77
CA ASN A 117 -16.59 11.11 -3.49
C ASN A 117 -15.58 11.51 -2.41
N LEU A 118 -15.05 12.74 -2.45
CA LEU A 118 -14.15 13.24 -1.42
C LEU A 118 -14.85 13.35 -0.06
N GLU A 119 -16.07 13.90 -0.02
CA GLU A 119 -16.89 13.96 1.19
C GLU A 119 -17.12 12.57 1.81
N MET A 120 -17.36 11.55 0.96
CA MET A 120 -17.46 10.16 1.41
C MET A 120 -16.15 9.63 2.02
N GLY A 121 -14.99 10.19 1.66
CA GLY A 121 -13.72 9.86 2.30
C GLY A 121 -13.66 10.26 3.78
N ALA A 122 -14.42 11.27 4.16
CA ALA A 122 -14.51 11.78 5.54
C ALA A 122 -15.78 11.32 6.28
N TYR A 123 -16.47 10.28 5.80
CA TYR A 123 -17.79 9.88 6.34
C TYR A 123 -17.79 9.47 7.81
N ILE A 124 -16.61 9.15 8.38
CA ILE A 124 -16.46 8.80 9.79
C ILE A 124 -16.38 10.03 10.71
N LEU A 125 -16.26 11.24 10.16
CA LEU A 125 -16.21 12.49 10.90
C LEU A 125 -17.61 13.12 10.97
N ASP A 126 -17.86 13.87 12.04
CA ASP A 126 -19.13 14.59 12.23
C ASP A 126 -19.35 15.65 11.13
N ASP A 127 -18.28 16.32 10.70
CA ASP A 127 -18.29 17.32 9.64
C ASP A 127 -17.19 17.06 8.62
N VAL A 128 -17.45 17.37 7.34
CA VAL A 128 -16.46 17.26 6.27
C VAL A 128 -15.41 18.36 6.40
N PRO A 129 -14.12 18.05 6.61
CA PRO A 129 -13.10 19.06 6.79
C PRO A 129 -12.78 19.76 5.46
N GLN A 130 -13.20 21.04 5.35
CA GLN A 130 -13.00 21.84 4.13
C GLN A 130 -11.53 22.06 3.80
N ASP A 131 -10.65 22.08 4.81
CA ASP A 131 -9.20 22.20 4.59
C ASP A 131 -8.62 20.91 4.01
N ALA A 132 -9.14 19.73 4.35
CA ALA A 132 -8.75 18.47 3.72
C ALA A 132 -9.17 18.42 2.25
N ILE A 133 -10.40 18.83 1.91
CA ILE A 133 -10.83 18.95 0.51
C ILE A 133 -9.89 19.89 -0.27
N ARG A 134 -9.54 21.03 0.32
CA ARG A 134 -8.63 21.99 -0.33
C ARG A 134 -7.24 21.41 -0.52
N ALA A 135 -6.67 20.71 0.47
CA ALA A 135 -5.39 20.04 0.37
C ALA A 135 -5.38 18.96 -0.74
N VAL A 136 -6.49 18.23 -0.91
CA VAL A 136 -6.66 17.27 -2.01
C VAL A 136 -6.69 18.00 -3.37
N TYR A 137 -7.39 19.11 -3.48
CA TYR A 137 -7.46 19.89 -4.73
C TYR A 137 -6.11 20.53 -5.08
N ASP A 138 -5.36 21.02 -4.10
CA ASP A 138 -4.02 21.55 -4.30
C ASP A 138 -3.06 20.48 -4.87
N ARG A 139 -3.21 19.22 -4.40
CA ARG A 139 -2.41 18.07 -4.86
C ARG A 139 -2.87 17.52 -6.21
N PHE A 140 -4.18 17.51 -6.44
CA PHE A 140 -4.83 17.00 -7.65
C PHE A 140 -5.73 18.06 -8.28
N PRO A 141 -5.18 19.11 -8.96
CA PRO A 141 -5.97 20.22 -9.48
C PRO A 141 -7.08 19.79 -10.44
N ILE A 142 -6.88 18.68 -11.18
CA ILE A 142 -7.89 18.13 -12.09
C ILE A 142 -9.19 17.73 -11.37
N LEU A 143 -9.11 17.39 -10.07
CA LEU A 143 -10.28 17.05 -9.28
C LEU A 143 -11.11 18.29 -8.96
N GLU A 144 -10.47 19.45 -8.69
CA GLU A 144 -11.15 20.72 -8.49
C GLU A 144 -11.85 21.19 -9.78
N GLU A 145 -11.14 21.14 -10.92
CA GLU A 145 -11.70 21.51 -12.22
C GLU A 145 -12.95 20.69 -12.57
N ARG A 146 -13.02 19.44 -12.08
CA ARG A 146 -14.08 18.48 -12.38
C ARG A 146 -14.96 18.14 -11.18
N LYS A 147 -14.96 18.96 -10.14
CA LYS A 147 -15.62 18.64 -8.85
C LYS A 147 -17.08 18.26 -8.95
N HIS A 148 -17.81 18.82 -9.93
CA HIS A 148 -19.23 18.52 -10.18
C HIS A 148 -19.45 17.43 -11.25
N GLN A 149 -18.36 16.85 -11.84
CA GLN A 149 -18.47 15.77 -12.80
C GLN A 149 -18.71 14.45 -12.07
N LYS A 150 -19.54 13.56 -12.64
CA LYS A 150 -19.71 12.19 -12.11
C LYS A 150 -18.42 11.40 -12.28
N ALA A 151 -17.93 10.81 -11.18
CA ALA A 151 -16.67 10.09 -11.13
C ALA A 151 -16.58 8.94 -12.17
N GLY A 152 -17.68 8.23 -12.41
CA GLY A 152 -17.72 7.16 -13.41
C GLY A 152 -17.51 7.61 -14.86
N THR A 153 -17.51 8.93 -15.16
CA THR A 153 -17.26 9.49 -16.50
C THR A 153 -15.83 10.03 -16.67
N MET A 154 -15.00 9.93 -15.64
CA MET A 154 -13.60 10.32 -15.67
C MET A 154 -12.73 9.24 -16.33
N SER A 155 -11.52 9.62 -16.80
CA SER A 155 -10.52 8.62 -17.24
C SER A 155 -10.03 7.74 -16.07
N GLY A 156 -9.47 6.56 -16.37
CA GLY A 156 -8.94 5.66 -15.34
C GLY A 156 -7.91 6.33 -14.41
N GLY A 157 -6.97 7.11 -14.97
CA GLY A 157 -5.99 7.85 -14.16
C GLY A 157 -6.64 8.91 -13.25
N GLN A 158 -7.66 9.63 -13.75
CA GLN A 158 -8.41 10.60 -12.95
C GLN A 158 -9.21 9.90 -11.83
N GLN A 159 -9.79 8.73 -12.12
CA GLN A 159 -10.48 7.92 -11.10
C GLN A 159 -9.50 7.44 -10.02
N GLN A 160 -8.28 7.07 -10.41
CA GLN A 160 -7.24 6.66 -9.46
C GLN A 160 -6.78 7.84 -8.59
N MET A 161 -6.56 9.03 -9.18
CA MET A 161 -6.28 10.26 -8.41
C MET A 161 -7.41 10.58 -7.42
N LEU A 162 -8.68 10.40 -7.84
CA LEU A 162 -9.83 10.60 -6.96
C LEU A 162 -9.85 9.58 -5.80
N ALA A 163 -9.51 8.31 -6.08
CA ALA A 163 -9.43 7.27 -5.04
C ALA A 163 -8.34 7.59 -4.01
N MET A 164 -7.17 8.06 -4.45
CA MET A 164 -6.12 8.55 -3.55
C MET A 164 -6.56 9.78 -2.77
N GLY A 165 -7.14 10.78 -3.45
CA GLY A 165 -7.68 11.99 -2.80
C GLY A 165 -8.69 11.64 -1.71
N ARG A 166 -9.58 10.67 -1.97
CA ARG A 166 -10.55 10.19 -0.98
C ARG A 166 -9.88 9.56 0.24
N ALA A 167 -8.83 8.76 0.05
CA ALA A 167 -8.09 8.14 1.15
C ALA A 167 -7.33 9.19 1.99
N LEU A 168 -6.90 10.29 1.37
CA LEU A 168 -6.19 11.39 2.03
C LEU A 168 -7.10 12.33 2.82
N MET A 169 -8.42 12.24 2.69
CA MET A 169 -9.37 13.09 3.41
C MET A 169 -9.27 13.02 4.94
N LEU A 170 -8.70 11.93 5.45
CA LEU A 170 -8.51 11.69 6.90
C LEU A 170 -7.07 11.92 7.36
N ASP A 171 -6.21 12.47 6.49
CA ASP A 171 -4.80 12.73 6.77
C ASP A 171 -4.08 11.51 7.40
N PRO A 172 -4.03 10.36 6.69
CA PRO A 172 -3.49 9.13 7.25
C PRO A 172 -1.98 9.20 7.47
N ASP A 173 -1.50 8.57 8.53
CA ASP A 173 -0.05 8.38 8.77
C ASP A 173 0.54 7.32 7.82
N LEU A 174 -0.26 6.33 7.41
CA LEU A 174 0.11 5.28 6.45
C LEU A 174 -0.93 5.16 5.34
N LEU A 175 -0.48 5.24 4.09
CA LEU A 175 -1.31 5.01 2.91
C LEU A 175 -0.95 3.66 2.27
N LEU A 176 -1.95 2.77 2.21
CA LEU A 176 -1.86 1.47 1.55
C LEU A 176 -2.37 1.60 0.10
N LEU A 177 -1.55 1.24 -0.90
CA LEU A 177 -1.87 1.36 -2.33
C LEU A 177 -1.78 0.00 -3.03
N ASP A 178 -2.91 -0.55 -3.48
CA ASP A 178 -2.96 -1.86 -4.15
C ASP A 178 -2.98 -1.69 -5.68
N GLU A 179 -1.83 -1.86 -6.33
CA GLU A 179 -1.58 -1.72 -7.78
C GLU A 179 -2.12 -0.41 -8.38
N PRO A 180 -1.70 0.77 -7.87
CA PRO A 180 -2.25 2.06 -8.29
C PRO A 180 -2.00 2.39 -9.76
N SER A 181 -0.99 1.80 -10.40
CA SER A 181 -0.68 2.01 -11.82
C SER A 181 -1.38 1.03 -12.77
N ALA A 182 -2.14 0.06 -12.23
CA ALA A 182 -2.75 -1.00 -13.04
C ALA A 182 -3.74 -0.45 -14.09
N GLY A 183 -3.54 -0.84 -15.35
CA GLY A 183 -4.43 -0.47 -16.46
C GLY A 183 -4.28 0.98 -16.94
N LEU A 184 -3.33 1.74 -16.43
CA LEU A 184 -3.05 3.10 -16.89
C LEU A 184 -2.18 3.08 -18.16
N ALA A 185 -2.31 4.14 -18.97
CA ALA A 185 -1.40 4.40 -20.08
C ALA A 185 0.00 4.79 -19.53
N PRO A 186 1.09 4.53 -20.27
CA PRO A 186 2.45 4.72 -19.75
C PRO A 186 2.77 6.12 -19.23
N ASP A 187 2.26 7.15 -19.87
CA ASP A 187 2.38 8.56 -19.46
C ASP A 187 1.67 8.85 -18.14
N LEU A 188 0.51 8.21 -17.93
CA LEU A 188 -0.25 8.32 -16.68
C LEU A 188 0.36 7.50 -15.54
N VAL A 189 1.12 6.45 -15.85
CA VAL A 189 1.86 5.67 -14.84
C VAL A 189 2.91 6.55 -14.17
N GLU A 190 3.71 7.28 -14.95
CA GLU A 190 4.73 8.18 -14.41
C GLU A 190 4.10 9.29 -13.54
N GLU A 191 3.06 9.95 -14.05
CA GLU A 191 2.30 10.97 -13.29
C GLU A 191 1.75 10.41 -11.97
N MET A 192 1.26 9.15 -11.98
CA MET A 192 0.74 8.50 -10.79
C MET A 192 1.81 8.28 -9.73
N PHE A 193 2.98 7.78 -10.14
CA PHE A 193 4.11 7.59 -9.23
C PHE A 193 4.62 8.94 -8.69
N ASP A 194 4.70 9.99 -9.52
CA ASP A 194 5.08 11.34 -9.06
C ASP A 194 4.13 11.85 -7.97
N LYS A 195 2.83 11.59 -8.11
CA LYS A 195 1.84 11.95 -7.08
C LYS A 195 2.00 11.13 -5.78
N ILE A 196 2.41 9.87 -5.88
CA ILE A 196 2.72 9.05 -4.70
C ILE A 196 3.98 9.57 -4.01
N ASP A 197 5.02 9.94 -4.77
CA ASP A 197 6.23 10.55 -4.23
C ASP A 197 5.90 11.87 -3.49
N GLU A 198 5.09 12.76 -4.08
CA GLU A 198 4.62 14.00 -3.43
C GLU A 198 3.87 13.74 -2.11
N ILE A 199 3.08 12.64 -2.03
CA ILE A 199 2.38 12.24 -0.81
C ILE A 199 3.37 11.80 0.27
N ASN A 200 4.36 10.99 -0.11
CA ASN A 200 5.38 10.51 0.81
C ASN A 200 6.31 11.65 1.28
N GLU A 201 6.77 12.51 0.39
CA GLU A 201 7.58 13.70 0.71
C GLU A 201 6.87 14.66 1.67
N ALA A 202 5.53 14.68 1.67
CA ALA A 202 4.73 15.45 2.62
C ALA A 202 4.66 14.81 4.02
N GLY A 203 5.21 13.59 4.20
CA GLY A 203 5.35 12.91 5.48
C GLY A 203 4.43 11.69 5.67
N THR A 204 3.51 11.39 4.76
CA THR A 204 2.69 10.18 4.82
C THR A 204 3.53 8.96 4.46
N ALA A 205 3.65 7.97 5.33
CA ALA A 205 4.28 6.69 4.98
C ALA A 205 3.46 5.97 3.88
N VAL A 206 4.15 5.28 2.98
CA VAL A 206 3.50 4.55 1.88
C VAL A 206 3.87 3.08 1.93
N LEU A 207 2.87 2.20 1.91
CA LEU A 207 3.05 0.78 1.62
C LEU A 207 2.31 0.46 0.32
N MET A 208 3.06 0.18 -0.73
CA MET A 208 2.52 -0.06 -2.07
C MET A 208 2.74 -1.50 -2.50
N VAL A 209 1.74 -2.08 -3.13
CA VAL A 209 1.86 -3.30 -3.94
C VAL A 209 1.86 -2.90 -5.40
N GLU A 210 2.82 -3.38 -6.17
CA GLU A 210 2.90 -3.08 -7.60
C GLU A 210 3.30 -4.28 -8.45
N GLN A 211 2.75 -4.30 -9.67
CA GLN A 211 3.14 -5.23 -10.71
C GLN A 211 4.29 -4.65 -11.56
N ASN A 212 4.33 -3.32 -11.74
CA ASN A 212 5.44 -2.62 -12.37
C ASN A 212 6.63 -2.51 -11.39
N ALA A 213 7.20 -3.68 -11.06
CA ALA A 213 8.19 -3.80 -10.00
C ALA A 213 9.44 -2.94 -10.22
N LYS A 214 9.90 -2.76 -11.48
CA LYS A 214 11.10 -1.95 -11.76
C LYS A 214 10.88 -0.48 -11.42
N GLU A 215 9.72 0.07 -11.76
CA GLU A 215 9.41 1.47 -11.47
C GLU A 215 9.18 1.68 -9.97
N ALA A 216 8.42 0.79 -9.34
CA ALA A 216 8.15 0.84 -7.91
C ALA A 216 9.44 0.77 -7.06
N LEU A 217 10.36 -0.16 -7.40
CA LEU A 217 11.63 -0.30 -6.68
C LEU A 217 12.62 0.85 -6.91
N ARG A 218 12.49 1.63 -8.00
CA ARG A 218 13.31 2.82 -8.21
C ARG A 218 12.96 3.96 -7.26
N ARG A 219 11.72 4.02 -6.83
CA ARG A 219 11.15 5.14 -6.08
C ARG A 219 11.08 4.89 -4.57
N CYS A 220 10.97 3.61 -4.17
CA CYS A 220 10.85 3.26 -2.76
C CYS A 220 12.20 3.28 -2.03
N ASP A 221 12.14 3.52 -0.73
CA ASP A 221 13.28 3.37 0.18
C ASP A 221 13.65 1.90 0.34
N ARG A 222 12.63 1.04 0.52
CA ARG A 222 12.80 -0.39 0.78
C ARG A 222 11.73 -1.23 0.08
N GLY A 223 12.14 -2.41 -0.39
CA GLY A 223 11.27 -3.36 -1.04
C GLY A 223 11.22 -4.71 -0.35
N TYR A 224 10.08 -5.36 -0.42
CA TYR A 224 9.88 -6.76 -0.08
C TYR A 224 9.54 -7.54 -1.34
N VAL A 225 10.23 -8.64 -1.58
CA VAL A 225 9.90 -9.58 -2.66
C VAL A 225 9.14 -10.74 -2.05
N LEU A 226 7.87 -10.90 -2.41
CA LEU A 226 7.04 -12.03 -2.03
C LEU A 226 6.99 -13.09 -3.14
N ALA A 227 7.04 -14.36 -2.74
CA ALA A 227 6.76 -15.48 -3.63
C ALA A 227 6.12 -16.63 -2.85
N ASN A 228 5.04 -17.21 -3.39
CA ASN A 228 4.29 -18.31 -2.77
C ASN A 228 3.84 -18.00 -1.33
N GLY A 229 3.39 -16.80 -1.09
CA GLY A 229 2.88 -16.35 0.22
C GLY A 229 3.93 -16.12 1.29
N GLN A 230 5.21 -15.99 0.95
CA GLN A 230 6.32 -15.82 1.89
C GLN A 230 7.28 -14.72 1.44
N ASN A 231 7.99 -14.11 2.40
CA ASN A 231 9.12 -13.24 2.10
C ASN A 231 10.26 -14.05 1.45
N ARG A 232 10.87 -13.49 0.40
CA ARG A 232 12.06 -14.06 -0.26
C ARG A 232 13.26 -13.15 -0.12
N TYR A 233 13.07 -11.85 -0.38
CA TYR A 233 14.12 -10.84 -0.27
C TYR A 233 13.55 -9.60 0.39
N MET A 234 14.41 -8.85 1.06
CA MET A 234 14.13 -7.54 1.60
C MET A 234 15.44 -6.75 1.58
N ASP A 235 15.41 -5.59 0.94
CA ASP A 235 16.54 -4.66 0.90
C ASP A 235 16.04 -3.27 0.44
N THR A 236 16.95 -2.30 0.28
CA THR A 236 16.63 -1.03 -0.39
C THR A 236 16.15 -1.29 -1.82
N GLY A 237 15.28 -0.43 -2.33
CA GLY A 237 14.77 -0.59 -3.69
C GLY A 237 15.89 -0.69 -4.73
N THR A 238 16.94 0.14 -4.59
CA THR A 238 18.13 0.12 -5.47
C THR A 238 18.89 -1.21 -5.39
N ALA A 239 19.12 -1.74 -4.19
CA ALA A 239 19.83 -3.02 -4.02
C ALA A 239 19.06 -4.18 -4.65
N LEU A 240 17.72 -4.22 -4.50
CA LEU A 240 16.88 -5.24 -5.14
C LEU A 240 16.90 -5.15 -6.68
N LEU A 241 16.99 -3.94 -7.23
CA LEU A 241 17.11 -3.73 -8.68
C LEU A 241 18.46 -4.18 -9.23
N GLU A 242 19.53 -4.10 -8.45
CA GLU A 242 20.89 -4.51 -8.82
C GLU A 242 21.15 -6.01 -8.59
N ASP A 243 20.36 -6.66 -7.72
CA ASP A 243 20.48 -8.09 -7.43
C ASP A 243 20.14 -8.94 -8.67
N GLU A 244 21.10 -9.75 -9.12
CA GLU A 244 20.95 -10.55 -10.33
C GLU A 244 19.88 -11.65 -10.17
N GLN A 245 19.78 -12.25 -8.99
CA GLN A 245 18.79 -13.31 -8.70
C GLN A 245 17.37 -12.73 -8.66
N VAL A 246 17.18 -11.58 -8.00
CA VAL A 246 15.91 -10.87 -7.97
C VAL A 246 15.46 -10.46 -9.37
N ARG A 247 16.41 -9.97 -10.20
CA ARG A 247 16.12 -9.58 -11.59
C ARG A 247 15.66 -10.75 -12.43
N GLN A 248 16.37 -11.89 -12.34
CA GLN A 248 16.05 -13.09 -13.14
C GLN A 248 14.72 -13.73 -12.71
N ASP A 249 14.49 -13.85 -11.40
CA ASP A 249 13.36 -14.61 -10.88
C ASP A 249 12.06 -13.77 -10.80
N PHE A 250 12.16 -12.44 -10.59
CA PHE A 250 11.01 -11.62 -10.21
C PHE A 250 10.81 -10.34 -11.03
N LEU A 251 11.84 -9.82 -11.74
CA LEU A 251 11.73 -8.54 -12.47
C LEU A 251 11.71 -8.71 -13.99
N GLY A 252 11.70 -9.96 -14.48
CA GLY A 252 11.60 -10.26 -15.90
C GLY A 252 12.85 -9.84 -16.68
N GLY A 253 14.00 -10.36 -16.29
CA GLY A 253 15.34 -10.27 -16.85
C GLY A 253 15.65 -9.29 -17.95
#